data_0fc3dfb1bc1a54fde66b52db562bc8f5
#
_entry.id   0fc3dfb1bc1a54fde66b52db562bc8f5
#
_cell.length_a   1.000
_cell.length_b   1.000
_cell.length_c   1.000
_cell.angle_alpha   90.00
_cell.angle_beta   90.00
_cell.angle_gamma   90.00
#
_symmetry.space_group_name_H-M   'P 1'
#
loop_
_entity.id
_entity.type
_entity.pdbx_description
1 polymer ?
#
loop_
_entity_poly.entity_id
_entity_poly.type
_entity_poly.pdbx_seq_one_letter_code
_entity_poly.pdbx_strand_id
1 'polypeptide(L)'
;MDKISKKRIMIAGRDSYFSYLLQRFVRTSAYRAIPVNLGDDVLSLAREEKPVAIVLEVDGPEVTGWHTLRALKSDPDAGRIPVIVCSWLDESARGLAEGADMYLRMPFLYEEFGAALTTLLGEDENGEHH
;
A
#
# COMPACT_ATOMS: atom_id res chain seq x y z
N MET A 1 20.88 -18.61 1.20
CA MET A 1 20.77 -17.61 1.37
C MET A 1 20.08 -16.87 0.48
N ASP A 2 19.27 -16.31 0.77
CA ASP A 2 18.66 -15.64 -0.08
C ASP A 2 19.20 -14.44 -0.20
N LYS A 3 19.94 -14.32 -0.95
CA LYS A 3 20.52 -13.23 -1.06
C LYS A 3 19.70 -12.28 -1.67
N ILE A 4 18.65 -12.57 -2.23
CA ILE A 4 17.90 -11.58 -2.79
C ILE A 4 16.86 -11.23 -1.91
N SER A 5 16.93 -10.09 -1.30
CA SER A 5 15.96 -9.65 -0.45
C SER A 5 14.98 -8.90 -1.28
N LYS A 6 13.79 -9.38 -1.47
CA LYS A 6 12.76 -8.69 -2.20
C LYS A 6 12.30 -7.48 -1.42
N LYS A 7 11.99 -6.41 -2.14
CA LYS A 7 11.43 -5.23 -1.51
C LYS A 7 10.02 -5.55 -1.05
N ARG A 8 9.63 -5.01 0.06
CA ARG A 8 8.36 -5.37 0.69
C ARG A 8 7.30 -4.32 0.50
N ILE A 9 6.08 -4.79 0.24
CA ILE A 9 4.93 -3.93 0.14
C ILE A 9 3.98 -4.34 1.25
N MET A 10 3.64 -3.40 2.12
CA MET A 10 2.73 -3.68 3.22
C MET A 10 1.31 -3.50 2.72
N ILE A 11 0.44 -4.44 3.04
CA ILE A 11 -0.95 -4.38 2.62
C ILE A 11 -1.80 -4.35 3.87
N ALA A 12 -2.32 -3.18 4.20
CA ALA A 12 -3.10 -2.99 5.40
C ALA A 12 -4.57 -2.87 5.05
N GLY A 13 -5.36 -3.83 5.48
CA GLY A 13 -6.76 -3.84 5.11
C GLY A 13 -7.62 -4.53 6.14
N ARG A 14 -8.93 -4.37 5.98
CA ARG A 14 -9.88 -5.01 6.85
C ARG A 14 -10.46 -6.23 6.18
N ASP A 15 -10.51 -6.23 4.86
CA ASP A 15 -11.15 -7.28 4.11
C ASP A 15 -10.12 -8.32 3.71
N SER A 16 -10.24 -9.51 4.24
CA SER A 16 -9.26 -10.54 3.94
C SER A 16 -9.26 -10.94 2.46
N TYR A 17 -10.39 -10.79 1.78
CA TYR A 17 -10.43 -11.11 0.36
C TYR A 17 -9.61 -10.09 -0.43
N PHE A 18 -9.73 -8.81 -0.08
CA PHE A 18 -8.95 -7.75 -0.69
C PHE A 18 -7.45 -8.04 -0.48
N SER A 19 -7.08 -8.34 0.77
CA SER A 19 -5.70 -8.60 1.09
C SER A 19 -5.20 -9.84 0.35
N TYR A 20 -6.02 -10.87 0.27
CA TYR A 20 -5.65 -12.10 -0.40
C TYR A 20 -5.36 -11.87 -1.89
N LEU A 21 -6.22 -11.11 -2.55
CA LEU A 21 -6.02 -10.84 -3.97
C LEU A 21 -4.75 -10.03 -4.22
N LEU A 22 -4.50 -9.04 -3.39
CA LEU A 22 -3.31 -8.24 -3.55
C LEU A 22 -2.05 -9.04 -3.26
N GLN A 23 -2.10 -9.90 -2.28
CA GLN A 23 -0.97 -10.75 -1.99
C GLN A 23 -0.66 -11.67 -3.16
N ARG A 24 -1.71 -12.17 -3.82
CA ARG A 24 -1.49 -13.02 -4.99
C ARG A 24 -0.81 -12.24 -6.09
N PHE A 25 -1.24 -11.02 -6.32
CA PHE A 25 -0.61 -10.20 -7.35
C PHE A 25 0.86 -9.92 -6.97
N VAL A 26 1.09 -9.51 -5.74
CA VAL A 26 2.44 -9.14 -5.32
C VAL A 26 3.38 -10.34 -5.41
N ARG A 27 2.85 -11.53 -5.13
CA ARG A 27 3.67 -12.71 -5.16
C ARG A 27 4.21 -13.05 -6.54
N THR A 28 3.52 -12.61 -7.59
CA THR A 28 3.98 -12.88 -8.95
C THR A 28 4.91 -11.79 -9.46
N SER A 29 5.22 -10.81 -8.63
CA SER A 29 6.07 -9.70 -9.02
C SER A 29 7.41 -9.79 -8.31
N ALA A 30 8.18 -8.73 -8.39
CA ALA A 30 9.48 -8.68 -7.73
C ALA A 30 9.36 -8.28 -6.26
N TYR A 31 8.15 -8.12 -5.75
CA TYR A 31 7.95 -7.65 -4.39
C TYR A 31 7.46 -8.75 -3.46
N ARG A 32 7.56 -8.50 -2.18
CA ARG A 32 7.09 -9.41 -1.16
C ARG A 32 5.97 -8.71 -0.41
N ALA A 33 4.88 -9.42 -0.17
CA ALA A 33 3.73 -8.85 0.51
C ALA A 33 3.82 -9.04 2.01
N ILE A 34 3.48 -7.99 2.77
CA ILE A 34 3.37 -8.08 4.21
C ILE A 34 1.94 -7.70 4.56
N PRO A 35 1.07 -8.68 4.81
CA PRO A 35 -0.32 -8.36 5.14
C PRO A 35 -0.42 -7.89 6.58
N VAL A 36 -1.22 -6.86 6.81
CA VAL A 36 -1.40 -6.30 8.13
C VAL A 36 -2.87 -5.98 8.31
N ASN A 37 -3.39 -6.26 9.50
CA ASN A 37 -4.76 -5.97 9.79
C ASN A 37 -4.84 -4.51 10.25
N LEU A 38 -5.85 -3.78 9.78
CA LEU A 38 -5.99 -2.39 10.17
C LEU A 38 -6.21 -2.21 11.67
N GLY A 39 -6.59 -3.27 12.37
CA GLY A 39 -6.71 -3.18 13.81
C GLY A 39 -5.37 -3.20 14.52
N ASP A 40 -4.30 -3.55 13.81
CA ASP A 40 -2.99 -3.58 14.41
C ASP A 40 -2.35 -2.20 14.33
N ASP A 41 -1.21 -2.05 14.97
CA ASP A 41 -0.50 -0.78 14.95
C ASP A 41 0.29 -0.68 13.65
N VAL A 42 -0.37 -0.20 12.62
CA VAL A 42 0.23 -0.12 11.29
C VAL A 42 1.46 0.78 11.27
N LEU A 43 1.41 1.88 12.01
CA LEU A 43 2.53 2.81 12.05
C LEU A 43 3.79 2.15 12.61
N SER A 44 3.66 1.44 13.73
CA SER A 44 4.82 0.76 14.31
C SER A 44 5.36 -0.30 13.37
N LEU A 45 4.46 -1.03 12.71
CA LEU A 45 4.88 -2.05 11.79
C LEU A 45 5.58 -1.44 10.57
N ALA A 46 5.11 -0.29 10.11
CA ALA A 46 5.75 0.38 8.98
C ALA A 46 7.16 0.82 9.35
N ARG A 47 7.34 1.32 10.56
CA ARG A 47 8.66 1.72 11.00
C ARG A 47 9.60 0.53 11.09
N GLU A 48 9.07 -0.59 11.56
CA GLU A 48 9.87 -1.77 11.76
C GLU A 48 10.21 -2.47 10.46
N GLU A 49 9.23 -2.67 9.60
CA GLU A 49 9.42 -3.42 8.38
C GLU A 49 10.00 -2.58 7.24
N LYS A 50 9.84 -1.28 7.30
CA LYS A 50 10.37 -0.37 6.30
C LYS A 50 10.00 -0.80 4.88
N PRO A 51 8.70 -0.92 4.61
CA PRO A 51 8.29 -1.33 3.26
C PRO A 51 8.58 -0.21 2.26
N VAL A 52 8.65 -0.56 0.99
CA VAL A 52 8.87 0.45 -0.04
C VAL A 52 7.57 1.14 -0.41
N ALA A 53 6.43 0.54 -0.07
CA ALA A 53 5.13 1.14 -0.31
C ALA A 53 4.13 0.50 0.62
N ILE A 54 3.04 1.22 0.91
CA ILE A 54 1.97 0.72 1.75
C ILE A 54 0.68 0.84 0.97
N VAL A 55 -0.09 -0.24 0.91
CA VAL A 55 -1.41 -0.23 0.32
C VAL A 55 -2.39 -0.20 1.48
N LEU A 56 -3.27 0.77 1.50
CA LEU A 56 -4.14 0.99 2.63
C LEU A 56 -5.60 1.03 2.22
N GLU A 57 -6.41 0.16 2.77
CA GLU A 57 -7.84 0.14 2.51
C GLU A 57 -8.53 1.06 3.49
N VAL A 58 -9.38 1.97 2.99
CA VAL A 58 -9.99 2.97 3.87
C VAL A 58 -11.51 2.91 3.89
N ASP A 59 -12.08 1.84 3.44
CA ASP A 59 -13.53 1.75 3.35
C ASP A 59 -14.23 1.63 4.69
N GLY A 60 -15.51 1.89 4.66
CA GLY A 60 -16.37 1.67 5.80
C GLY A 60 -16.68 2.94 6.55
N PRO A 61 -17.66 2.87 7.40
CA PRO A 61 -18.05 4.04 8.17
C PRO A 61 -17.02 4.38 9.25
N GLU A 62 -16.18 3.41 9.61
CA GLU A 62 -15.18 3.73 10.59
C GLU A 62 -14.13 4.57 9.94
N VAL A 63 -13.46 5.34 10.73
CA VAL A 63 -12.42 6.21 10.21
C VAL A 63 -11.04 5.65 10.42
N THR A 64 -10.95 4.38 10.75
CA THR A 64 -9.65 3.77 11.06
C THR A 64 -8.65 3.92 9.92
N GLY A 65 -9.09 3.67 8.70
CA GLY A 65 -8.19 3.77 7.56
C GLY A 65 -7.69 5.18 7.36
N TRP A 66 -8.57 6.18 7.51
CA TRP A 66 -8.17 7.56 7.35
C TRP A 66 -7.25 8.01 8.47
N HIS A 67 -7.53 7.56 9.71
CA HIS A 67 -6.65 7.89 10.83
C HIS A 67 -5.29 7.28 10.60
N THR A 68 -5.24 6.05 10.10
CA THR A 68 -3.98 5.38 9.82
C THR A 68 -3.20 6.15 8.75
N LEU A 69 -3.87 6.61 7.71
CA LEU A 69 -3.21 7.38 6.68
C LEU A 69 -2.58 8.65 7.26
N ARG A 70 -3.34 9.37 8.06
CA ARG A 70 -2.81 10.60 8.66
C ARG A 70 -1.65 10.32 9.60
N ALA A 71 -1.75 9.25 10.37
CA ALA A 71 -0.66 8.91 11.29
C ALA A 71 0.61 8.57 10.52
N LEU A 72 0.46 7.81 9.44
CA LEU A 72 1.62 7.45 8.64
C LEU A 72 2.25 8.68 8.01
N LYS A 73 1.44 9.53 7.39
CA LYS A 73 2.00 10.66 6.65
C LYS A 73 2.52 11.77 7.56
N SER A 74 2.13 11.74 8.83
CA SER A 74 2.64 12.72 9.77
C SER A 74 3.91 12.27 10.47
N ASP A 75 4.26 11.01 10.33
CA ASP A 75 5.44 10.49 11.01
C ASP A 75 6.71 10.91 10.27
N PRO A 76 7.76 11.33 10.96
CA PRO A 76 8.98 11.77 10.29
C PRO A 76 9.63 10.69 9.44
N ASP A 77 9.53 9.44 9.87
CA ASP A 77 10.15 8.37 9.14
C ASP A 77 9.18 7.68 8.20
N ALA A 78 8.06 7.21 8.70
CA ALA A 78 7.10 6.50 7.87
C ALA A 78 6.47 7.41 6.83
N GLY A 79 6.44 8.71 7.08
CA GLY A 79 5.82 9.65 6.15
C GLY A 79 6.48 9.69 4.79
N ARG A 80 7.69 9.16 4.69
CA ARG A 80 8.37 9.12 3.41
C ARG A 80 7.95 7.94 2.56
N ILE A 81 7.26 6.98 3.14
CA ILE A 81 6.87 5.78 2.42
C ILE A 81 5.63 6.10 1.59
N PRO A 82 5.66 5.82 0.29
CA PRO A 82 4.48 6.06 -0.55
C PRO A 82 3.29 5.22 -0.09
N VAL A 83 2.11 5.83 -0.06
CA VAL A 83 0.90 5.13 0.34
C VAL A 83 -0.11 5.17 -0.80
N ILE A 84 -0.60 3.99 -1.18
CA ILE A 84 -1.65 3.85 -2.17
C ILE A 84 -2.93 3.55 -1.39
N VAL A 85 -3.89 4.45 -1.46
CA VAL A 85 -5.16 4.25 -0.78
C VAL A 85 -6.10 3.54 -1.74
N CYS A 86 -6.79 2.51 -1.26
CA CYS A 86 -7.73 1.75 -2.05
C CYS A 86 -9.11 1.82 -1.41
N SER A 87 -10.13 2.01 -2.20
CA SER A 87 -11.48 2.12 -1.68
C SER A 87 -12.50 1.79 -2.75
N TRP A 88 -13.68 1.32 -2.30
CA TRP A 88 -14.77 1.10 -3.23
C TRP A 88 -15.49 2.41 -3.54
N LEU A 89 -15.21 3.45 -2.79
CA LEU A 89 -15.86 4.74 -2.96
C LEU A 89 -14.99 5.70 -3.75
N ASP A 90 -15.63 6.65 -4.41
CA ASP A 90 -14.88 7.61 -5.20
C ASP A 90 -14.55 8.80 -4.30
N GLU A 91 -13.50 8.67 -3.53
CA GLU A 91 -13.07 9.73 -2.64
C GLU A 91 -11.62 10.10 -2.92
N SER A 92 -11.25 10.11 -4.19
CA SER A 92 -9.86 10.39 -4.54
C SER A 92 -9.40 11.77 -4.10
N ALA A 93 -10.30 12.76 -4.19
CA ALA A 93 -9.93 14.11 -3.75
C ALA A 93 -9.59 14.12 -2.26
N ARG A 94 -10.38 13.40 -1.45
CA ARG A 94 -10.10 13.31 -0.03
C ARG A 94 -8.79 12.57 0.21
N GLY A 95 -8.60 11.48 -0.52
CA GLY A 95 -7.38 10.69 -0.34
C GLY A 95 -6.13 11.52 -0.56
N LEU A 96 -6.11 12.27 -1.65
CA LEU A 96 -4.96 13.09 -1.95
C LEU A 96 -4.80 14.22 -0.96
N ALA A 97 -5.93 14.82 -0.53
CA ALA A 97 -5.86 15.89 0.45
C ALA A 97 -5.35 15.41 1.80
N GLU A 98 -5.58 14.14 2.14
CA GLU A 98 -5.13 13.59 3.40
C GLU A 98 -3.71 13.06 3.30
N GLY A 99 -3.08 13.15 2.16
CA GLY A 99 -1.68 12.78 2.03
C GLY A 99 -1.39 11.50 1.28
N ALA A 100 -2.40 10.86 0.70
CA ALA A 100 -2.14 9.65 -0.08
C ALA A 100 -1.33 10.02 -1.31
N ASP A 101 -0.40 9.16 -1.67
CA ASP A 101 0.41 9.39 -2.85
C ASP A 101 -0.34 8.92 -4.10
N MET A 102 -1.27 8.02 -3.95
CA MET A 102 -2.08 7.55 -5.05
C MET A 102 -3.38 6.96 -4.52
N TYR A 103 -4.43 7.04 -5.31
CA TYR A 103 -5.73 6.52 -4.92
C TYR A 103 -6.21 5.57 -6.01
N LEU A 104 -6.61 4.36 -5.63
CA LEU A 104 -7.14 3.42 -6.58
C LEU A 104 -8.54 3.03 -6.14
N ARG A 105 -9.49 3.20 -7.03
CA ARG A 105 -10.86 2.81 -6.74
C ARG A 105 -11.06 1.35 -7.09
N MET A 106 -11.64 0.60 -6.18
CA MET A 106 -11.90 -0.81 -6.40
C MET A 106 -13.19 -1.01 -7.14
N PRO A 107 -13.30 -2.03 -7.95
CA PRO A 107 -12.25 -3.01 -8.23
C PRO A 107 -11.28 -2.46 -9.27
N PHE A 108 -10.02 -2.84 -9.18
CA PHE A 108 -9.06 -2.42 -10.18
C PHE A 108 -8.37 -3.65 -10.75
N LEU A 109 -7.75 -3.46 -11.91
CA LEU A 109 -7.05 -4.54 -12.56
C LEU A 109 -5.64 -4.63 -12.04
N TYR A 110 -5.05 -5.78 -12.17
CA TYR A 110 -3.65 -5.95 -11.76
C TYR A 110 -2.76 -4.96 -12.50
N GLU A 111 -3.07 -4.68 -13.77
CA GLU A 111 -2.28 -3.73 -14.52
C GLU A 111 -2.34 -2.33 -13.93
N GLU A 112 -3.49 -1.96 -13.37
CA GLU A 112 -3.62 -0.66 -12.78
C GLU A 112 -2.76 -0.57 -11.52
N PHE A 113 -2.75 -1.63 -10.73
CA PHE A 113 -1.95 -1.66 -9.53
C PHE A 113 -0.47 -1.66 -9.88
N GLY A 114 -0.08 -2.45 -10.88
CA GLY A 114 1.31 -2.49 -11.32
C GLY A 114 1.78 -1.14 -11.84
N ALA A 115 0.91 -0.45 -12.60
CA ALA A 115 1.26 0.87 -13.10
C ALA A 115 1.41 1.86 -11.96
N ALA A 116 0.59 1.75 -10.92
CA ALA A 116 0.69 2.63 -9.77
C ALA A 116 2.03 2.42 -9.07
N LEU A 117 2.45 1.18 -8.92
CA LEU A 117 3.72 0.90 -8.28
C LEU A 117 4.87 1.45 -9.11
N THR A 118 4.80 1.28 -10.42
CA THR A 118 5.85 1.80 -11.30
C THR A 118 5.94 3.33 -11.18
N THR A 119 4.79 3.99 -11.17
CA THR A 119 4.76 5.42 -11.06
C THR A 119 5.36 5.89 -9.74
N LEU A 120 5.00 5.24 -8.65
CA LEU A 120 5.46 5.68 -7.34
C LEU A 120 6.90 5.30 -7.06
N LEU A 121 7.33 4.14 -7.50
CA LEU A 121 8.66 3.66 -7.16
C LEU A 121 9.69 3.93 -8.24
N GLY A 122 9.23 4.34 -9.41
CA GLY A 122 10.16 4.73 -10.45
C GLY A 122 10.92 3.60 -11.10
N GLU A 123 10.38 2.38 -11.07
CA GLU A 123 11.05 1.28 -11.71
C GLU A 123 10.03 0.28 -12.20
N ASP A 124 10.45 -0.56 -13.10
CA ASP A 124 9.57 -1.55 -13.65
C ASP A 124 9.29 -2.58 -12.62
N GLU A 125 8.14 -3.19 -12.72
CA GLU A 125 7.82 -4.21 -11.77
C GLU A 125 8.70 -5.39 -11.92
N ASN A 126 9.39 -5.58 -13.02
CA ASN A 126 10.32 -6.68 -13.10
C ASN A 126 11.72 -6.18 -12.80
N GLY A 127 11.86 -4.98 -12.36
CA GLY A 127 13.15 -4.51 -11.90
C GLY A 127 14.11 -4.08 -12.99
N GLU A 128 13.66 -4.04 -14.22
CA GLU A 128 14.55 -3.66 -15.16
C GLU A 128 14.44 -2.32 -15.54
N HIS A 129 15.44 -1.68 -15.87
CA HIS A 129 15.38 -0.44 -16.29
C HIS A 129 16.41 -0.13 -17.04
N HIS A 130 16.27 0.50 -17.82
CA HIS A 130 17.28 0.76 -18.69
C HIS A 130 17.45 2.14 -18.96
#